data_bd6987941cb4382913ae21bb3cb60400
#
_entry.id   bd6987941cb4382913ae21bb3cb60400
#
_cell.length_a   1.000
_cell.length_b   1.000
_cell.length_c   1.000
_cell.angle_alpha   90.00
_cell.angle_beta   90.00
_cell.angle_gamma   90.00
#
_symmetry.space_group_name_H-M   'P 1'
#
loop_
_entity.id
_entity.type
_entity.pdbx_description
1 polymer ?
#
loop_
_entity_poly.entity_id
_entity_poly.type
_entity_poly.pdbx_seq_one_letter_code
_entity_poly.pdbx_strand_id
1 'polypeptide(L)'
;MNVPALVQSSLGDEDVAAHVPLKGEDALFVTPTRILVYKADGLLSDESVEEFPHDAEGIEVSEGRRKAKVTLDYGLDGEESFSVPSGSVDDVLHPIIAGVLAAGGVTAPGETVKRTYRFSELTLVVTSERVVKHIGSAVWGTDYEEIGFDSVTGIDVEEGNVSSQLVLETTERTQRIKAPNEQFRDVRETVEEALYAYHDADSAAEFEQMNVEEGDESTTDDVSFGGGVDPIDTSGVGEDDDAAAQGADGADASASAGGDTAAERRRRGRPRRRGSGRRGRWRERGHGRSSRAGRGDR
;
A
#
# COMPACT_ATOMS: atom_id res chain seq x y z
N MET A 1 -11.62 -27.25 13.73
CA MET A 1 -12.46 -26.24 13.10
C MET A 1 -13.82 -26.87 12.86
N ASN A 2 -14.91 -26.26 13.30
CA ASN A 2 -16.25 -26.80 13.05
C ASN A 2 -16.81 -26.05 11.81
N VAL A 3 -16.89 -26.75 10.67
CA VAL A 3 -17.43 -26.17 9.44
C VAL A 3 -18.92 -26.54 9.40
N PRO A 4 -19.85 -25.55 9.26
CA PRO A 4 -21.28 -25.80 9.14
C PRO A 4 -21.61 -26.74 7.98
N ALA A 5 -22.68 -27.54 8.11
CA ALA A 5 -23.05 -28.53 7.11
C ALA A 5 -23.35 -27.90 5.73
N LEU A 6 -23.96 -26.70 5.73
CA LEU A 6 -24.24 -25.96 4.51
C LEU A 6 -22.96 -25.53 3.81
N VAL A 7 -21.98 -25.02 4.55
CA VAL A 7 -20.65 -24.67 4.00
C VAL A 7 -19.95 -25.93 3.46
N GLN A 8 -20.00 -27.05 4.18
CA GLN A 8 -19.42 -28.32 3.69
C GLN A 8 -20.04 -28.75 2.35
N SER A 9 -21.34 -28.52 2.16
CA SER A 9 -22.02 -28.82 0.91
C SER A 9 -21.58 -27.89 -0.23
N SER A 10 -21.22 -26.63 0.09
CA SER A 10 -20.72 -25.65 -0.88
C SER A 10 -19.23 -25.84 -1.22
N LEU A 11 -18.43 -26.46 -0.33
CA LEU A 11 -16.99 -26.65 -0.57
C LEU A 11 -16.70 -27.55 -1.79
N GLY A 12 -17.57 -28.56 -2.04
CA GLY A 12 -17.25 -29.58 -3.05
C GLY A 12 -16.00 -30.35 -2.67
N ASP A 13 -14.98 -30.33 -3.55
CA ASP A 13 -13.68 -30.99 -3.34
C ASP A 13 -12.60 -30.02 -2.82
N GLU A 14 -12.97 -28.76 -2.47
CA GLU A 14 -12.02 -27.75 -2.01
C GLU A 14 -11.81 -27.81 -0.51
N ASP A 15 -10.58 -27.51 -0.10
CA ASP A 15 -10.23 -27.31 1.31
C ASP A 15 -10.41 -25.85 1.74
N VAL A 16 -10.72 -25.66 3.03
CA VAL A 16 -10.75 -24.32 3.63
C VAL A 16 -9.34 -23.84 3.88
N ALA A 17 -8.91 -22.82 3.15
CA ALA A 17 -7.61 -22.16 3.30
C ALA A 17 -7.61 -21.19 4.49
N ALA A 18 -8.72 -20.46 4.74
CA ALA A 18 -8.85 -19.58 5.88
C ALA A 18 -10.28 -19.55 6.41
N HIS A 19 -10.42 -19.29 7.72
CA HIS A 19 -11.68 -19.15 8.41
C HIS A 19 -11.64 -17.91 9.31
N VAL A 20 -12.57 -16.98 9.09
CA VAL A 20 -12.72 -15.76 9.88
C VAL A 20 -14.06 -15.79 10.59
N PRO A 21 -14.08 -15.93 11.92
CA PRO A 21 -15.32 -15.82 12.68
C PRO A 21 -15.85 -14.38 12.64
N LEU A 22 -17.14 -14.23 12.40
CA LEU A 22 -17.82 -12.96 12.39
C LEU A 22 -18.69 -12.81 13.65
N LYS A 23 -19.76 -12.04 13.56
CA LYS A 23 -20.64 -11.82 14.71
C LYS A 23 -21.60 -13.00 14.90
N GLY A 24 -21.67 -13.53 16.13
CA GLY A 24 -22.53 -14.66 16.46
C GLY A 24 -21.92 -15.96 15.95
N GLU A 25 -22.65 -16.68 15.13
CA GLU A 25 -22.22 -17.91 14.46
C GLU A 25 -21.94 -17.69 12.96
N ASP A 26 -22.06 -16.43 12.49
CA ASP A 26 -21.68 -16.05 11.12
C ASP A 26 -20.17 -16.21 10.96
N ALA A 27 -19.74 -16.61 9.77
CA ALA A 27 -18.32 -16.79 9.46
C ALA A 27 -18.05 -16.58 7.97
N LEU A 28 -16.78 -16.26 7.68
CA LEU A 28 -16.26 -16.22 6.32
C LEU A 28 -15.25 -17.35 6.17
N PHE A 29 -15.39 -18.12 5.11
CA PHE A 29 -14.45 -19.16 4.74
C PHE A 29 -13.83 -18.81 3.38
N VAL A 30 -12.54 -19.00 3.27
CA VAL A 30 -11.81 -18.79 2.03
C VAL A 30 -11.28 -20.12 1.54
N THR A 31 -11.54 -20.41 0.30
CA THR A 31 -11.02 -21.60 -0.41
C THR A 31 -9.99 -21.15 -1.46
N PRO A 32 -9.31 -22.03 -2.17
CA PRO A 32 -8.40 -21.65 -3.24
C PRO A 32 -9.06 -20.85 -4.39
N THR A 33 -10.38 -21.00 -4.63
CA THR A 33 -11.05 -20.38 -5.78
C THR A 33 -12.09 -19.33 -5.43
N ARG A 34 -12.60 -19.30 -4.18
CA ARG A 34 -13.72 -18.44 -3.80
C ARG A 34 -13.79 -18.15 -2.30
N ILE A 35 -14.61 -17.18 -1.98
CA ILE A 35 -15.02 -16.77 -0.64
C ILE A 35 -16.42 -17.31 -0.39
N LEU A 36 -16.65 -17.90 0.77
CA LEU A 36 -17.95 -18.34 1.24
C LEU A 36 -18.35 -17.52 2.46
N VAL A 37 -19.39 -16.72 2.33
CA VAL A 37 -19.96 -15.92 3.43
C VAL A 37 -21.12 -16.68 4.04
N TYR A 38 -20.90 -17.30 5.18
CA TYR A 38 -21.89 -18.05 5.92
C TYR A 38 -22.65 -17.11 6.90
N LYS A 39 -23.95 -17.18 6.83
CA LYS A 39 -24.88 -16.56 7.79
C LYS A 39 -25.64 -17.66 8.50
N ALA A 40 -25.51 -17.70 9.80
CA ALA A 40 -26.20 -18.64 10.67
C ALA A 40 -27.70 -18.37 10.73
N ASP A 41 -28.43 -19.40 11.11
CA ASP A 41 -29.88 -19.33 11.36
C ASP A 41 -30.22 -18.24 12.39
N GLY A 42 -31.20 -17.44 12.09
CA GLY A 42 -31.64 -16.31 12.91
C GLY A 42 -33.14 -16.36 13.18
N LEU A 43 -33.64 -15.45 14.04
CA LEU A 43 -35.08 -15.37 14.39
C LEU A 43 -36.00 -15.09 13.19
N LEU A 44 -35.46 -14.52 12.11
CA LEU A 44 -36.22 -14.08 10.94
C LEU A 44 -35.52 -14.44 9.60
N SER A 45 -34.43 -15.17 9.63
CA SER A 45 -33.65 -15.57 8.46
C SER A 45 -33.20 -17.02 8.60
N ASP A 46 -33.29 -17.75 7.52
CA ASP A 46 -32.74 -19.10 7.42
C ASP A 46 -31.22 -19.04 7.22
N GLU A 47 -30.54 -20.14 7.53
CA GLU A 47 -29.15 -20.37 7.24
C GLU A 47 -28.85 -20.21 5.76
N SER A 48 -27.76 -19.50 5.41
CA SER A 48 -27.38 -19.25 4.02
C SER A 48 -25.87 -19.18 3.82
N VAL A 49 -25.42 -19.51 2.60
CA VAL A 49 -24.06 -19.30 2.11
C VAL A 49 -24.14 -18.50 0.82
N GLU A 50 -23.40 -17.41 0.77
CA GLU A 50 -23.17 -16.60 -0.43
C GLU A 50 -21.74 -16.88 -0.90
N GLU A 51 -21.55 -17.08 -2.21
CA GLU A 51 -20.26 -17.45 -2.81
C GLU A 51 -19.76 -16.32 -3.70
N PHE A 52 -18.47 -16.00 -3.60
CA PHE A 52 -17.82 -14.93 -4.36
C PHE A 52 -16.49 -15.46 -4.91
N PRO A 53 -16.30 -15.53 -6.23
CA PRO A 53 -15.04 -15.95 -6.84
C PRO A 53 -13.87 -15.02 -6.49
N HIS A 54 -12.64 -15.52 -6.64
CA HIS A 54 -11.43 -14.73 -6.38
C HIS A 54 -10.94 -13.91 -7.58
N ASP A 55 -11.52 -14.06 -8.76
CA ASP A 55 -11.15 -13.37 -9.99
C ASP A 55 -11.60 -11.90 -10.06
N ALA A 56 -11.83 -11.28 -8.91
CA ALA A 56 -12.12 -9.86 -8.80
C ALA A 56 -10.92 -8.99 -9.23
N GLU A 57 -11.19 -7.99 -10.07
CA GLU A 57 -10.22 -6.98 -10.51
C GLU A 57 -10.02 -5.87 -9.47
N GLY A 58 -11.03 -5.67 -8.59
CA GLY A 58 -10.99 -4.64 -7.57
C GLY A 58 -11.71 -5.03 -6.28
N ILE A 59 -11.26 -4.42 -5.16
CA ILE A 59 -11.89 -4.56 -3.85
C ILE A 59 -12.10 -3.19 -3.25
N GLU A 60 -13.33 -2.85 -2.94
CA GLU A 60 -13.68 -1.64 -2.20
C GLU A 60 -14.29 -1.96 -0.85
N VAL A 61 -14.01 -1.10 0.13
CA VAL A 61 -14.61 -1.19 1.46
C VAL A 61 -15.25 0.12 1.85
N SER A 62 -16.55 0.06 2.10
CA SER A 62 -17.31 1.18 2.65
C SER A 62 -17.62 0.91 4.12
N GLU A 63 -16.91 1.60 5.01
CA GLU A 63 -17.04 1.40 6.44
C GLU A 63 -18.18 2.23 7.01
N GLY A 64 -19.12 1.53 7.63
CA GLY A 64 -20.18 2.13 8.45
C GLY A 64 -19.87 1.97 9.93
N ARG A 65 -20.76 2.51 10.76
CA ARG A 65 -20.57 2.51 12.23
C ARG A 65 -20.55 1.11 12.87
N ARG A 66 -21.26 0.14 12.30
CA ARG A 66 -21.41 -1.23 12.85
C ARG A 66 -21.09 -2.31 11.85
N LYS A 67 -21.23 -2.02 10.58
CA LYS A 67 -21.00 -2.93 9.46
C LYS A 67 -20.20 -2.20 8.40
N ALA A 68 -19.33 -2.91 7.77
CA ALA A 68 -18.65 -2.52 6.54
C ALA A 68 -19.23 -3.33 5.38
N LYS A 69 -19.33 -2.71 4.23
CA LYS A 69 -19.67 -3.34 2.96
C LYS A 69 -18.37 -3.59 2.21
N VAL A 70 -18.10 -4.82 1.88
CA VAL A 70 -17.03 -5.24 0.98
C VAL A 70 -17.65 -5.41 -0.40
N THR A 71 -17.10 -4.75 -1.40
CA THR A 71 -17.53 -4.85 -2.80
C THR A 71 -16.38 -5.43 -3.60
N LEU A 72 -16.65 -6.46 -4.38
CA LEU A 72 -15.76 -7.09 -5.32
C LEU A 72 -16.18 -6.66 -6.72
N ASP A 73 -15.26 -6.08 -7.47
CA ASP A 73 -15.47 -5.63 -8.85
C ASP A 73 -14.88 -6.68 -9.80
N TYR A 74 -15.72 -7.24 -10.63
CA TYR A 74 -15.36 -8.24 -11.65
C TYR A 74 -15.30 -7.63 -13.06
N GLY A 75 -15.08 -6.31 -13.14
CA GLY A 75 -14.97 -5.61 -14.41
C GLY A 75 -16.26 -5.68 -15.22
N LEU A 76 -16.23 -6.37 -16.35
CA LEU A 76 -17.41 -6.49 -17.24
C LEU A 76 -18.53 -7.35 -16.65
N ASP A 77 -18.25 -8.22 -15.71
CA ASP A 77 -19.24 -9.10 -15.06
C ASP A 77 -19.97 -8.37 -13.91
N GLY A 78 -19.52 -7.15 -13.58
CA GLY A 78 -20.16 -6.25 -12.61
C GLY A 78 -19.60 -6.36 -11.21
N GLU A 79 -20.36 -5.83 -10.25
CA GLU A 79 -19.97 -5.79 -8.85
C GLU A 79 -20.83 -6.69 -8.00
N GLU A 80 -20.22 -7.42 -7.09
CA GLU A 80 -20.89 -8.15 -6.03
C GLU A 80 -20.47 -7.64 -4.66
N SER A 81 -21.29 -7.82 -3.65
CA SER A 81 -20.96 -7.28 -2.34
C SER A 81 -21.61 -8.01 -1.19
N PHE A 82 -20.91 -8.05 -0.07
CA PHE A 82 -21.43 -8.56 1.20
C PHE A 82 -21.07 -7.62 2.36
N SER A 83 -21.65 -7.88 3.52
CA SER A 83 -21.44 -7.04 4.70
C SER A 83 -20.84 -7.84 5.83
N VAL A 84 -19.84 -7.26 6.48
CA VAL A 84 -19.15 -7.80 7.67
C VAL A 84 -19.23 -6.82 8.84
N PRO A 85 -19.02 -7.25 10.09
CA PRO A 85 -18.86 -6.32 11.20
C PRO A 85 -17.66 -5.39 10.96
N SER A 86 -17.80 -4.09 11.28
CA SER A 86 -16.71 -3.13 11.03
C SER A 86 -15.41 -3.46 11.76
N GLY A 87 -15.49 -4.14 12.92
CA GLY A 87 -14.29 -4.58 13.64
C GLY A 87 -13.59 -5.83 13.09
N SER A 88 -14.18 -6.49 12.06
CA SER A 88 -13.60 -7.69 11.43
C SER A 88 -13.07 -7.41 10.02
N VAL A 89 -13.03 -6.14 9.60
CA VAL A 89 -12.68 -5.78 8.21
C VAL A 89 -11.28 -6.25 7.85
N ASP A 90 -10.29 -5.94 8.67
CA ASP A 90 -8.89 -6.27 8.36
C ASP A 90 -8.64 -7.80 8.40
N ASP A 91 -9.28 -8.50 9.35
CA ASP A 91 -9.22 -9.96 9.43
C ASP A 91 -9.82 -10.65 8.20
N VAL A 92 -10.90 -10.05 7.65
CA VAL A 92 -11.60 -10.54 6.45
C VAL A 92 -10.81 -10.23 5.19
N LEU A 93 -10.27 -9.01 5.09
CA LEU A 93 -9.57 -8.56 3.89
C LEU A 93 -8.27 -9.31 3.66
N HIS A 94 -7.54 -9.66 4.71
CA HIS A 94 -6.27 -10.37 4.56
C HIS A 94 -6.39 -11.66 3.73
N PRO A 95 -7.23 -12.65 4.07
CA PRO A 95 -7.37 -13.86 3.27
C PRO A 95 -8.07 -13.63 1.91
N ILE A 96 -8.95 -12.64 1.79
CA ILE A 96 -9.58 -12.28 0.52
C ILE A 96 -8.53 -11.75 -0.46
N ILE A 97 -7.69 -10.81 -0.03
CA ILE A 97 -6.61 -10.27 -0.86
C ILE A 97 -5.66 -11.39 -1.26
N ALA A 98 -5.31 -12.29 -0.34
CA ALA A 98 -4.46 -13.44 -0.67
C ALA A 98 -5.05 -14.30 -1.79
N GLY A 99 -6.36 -14.58 -1.74
CA GLY A 99 -7.08 -15.31 -2.79
C GLY A 99 -7.11 -14.56 -4.12
N VAL A 100 -7.40 -13.25 -4.09
CA VAL A 100 -7.44 -12.41 -5.31
C VAL A 100 -6.06 -12.29 -5.95
N LEU A 101 -4.99 -12.10 -5.16
CA LEU A 101 -3.61 -12.08 -5.67
C LEU A 101 -3.23 -13.41 -6.33
N ALA A 102 -3.62 -14.53 -5.72
CA ALA A 102 -3.35 -15.85 -6.28
C ALA A 102 -4.14 -16.09 -7.58
N ALA A 103 -5.43 -15.74 -7.61
CA ALA A 103 -6.27 -15.88 -8.79
C ALA A 103 -5.83 -14.97 -9.95
N GLY A 104 -5.40 -13.73 -9.62
CA GLY A 104 -4.85 -12.77 -10.57
C GLY A 104 -3.42 -13.08 -11.05
N GLY A 105 -2.77 -14.12 -10.50
CA GLY A 105 -1.40 -14.49 -10.85
C GLY A 105 -0.33 -13.51 -10.35
N VAL A 106 -0.67 -12.67 -9.38
CA VAL A 106 0.27 -11.73 -8.72
C VAL A 106 1.21 -12.50 -7.80
N THR A 107 0.68 -13.48 -7.07
CA THR A 107 1.49 -14.40 -6.28
C THR A 107 1.73 -15.71 -7.03
N ALA A 108 2.96 -16.23 -6.93
CA ALA A 108 3.37 -17.47 -7.54
C ALA A 108 2.78 -18.70 -6.81
N PRO A 109 2.70 -19.89 -7.45
CA PRO A 109 2.33 -21.10 -6.76
C PRO A 109 3.30 -21.44 -5.63
N GLY A 110 2.76 -21.53 -4.41
CA GLY A 110 3.55 -21.76 -3.19
C GLY A 110 3.95 -20.48 -2.44
N GLU A 111 3.85 -19.33 -3.07
CA GLU A 111 4.03 -18.04 -2.41
C GLU A 111 2.92 -17.79 -1.40
N THR A 112 3.27 -17.33 -0.22
CA THR A 112 2.31 -17.11 0.87
C THR A 112 2.23 -15.65 1.26
N VAL A 113 1.02 -15.12 1.42
CA VAL A 113 0.79 -13.78 1.97
C VAL A 113 1.01 -13.83 3.47
N LYS A 114 2.01 -13.10 3.95
CA LYS A 114 2.38 -13.02 5.37
C LYS A 114 1.49 -12.02 6.12
N ARG A 115 1.32 -10.83 5.54
CA ARG A 115 0.55 -9.76 6.16
C ARG A 115 -0.04 -8.82 5.13
N THR A 116 -1.18 -8.22 5.46
CA THR A 116 -1.81 -7.14 4.71
C THR A 116 -1.98 -5.95 5.63
N TYR A 117 -1.51 -4.79 5.20
CA TYR A 117 -1.68 -3.52 5.88
C TYR A 117 -2.51 -2.58 5.03
N ARG A 118 -3.44 -1.90 5.67
CA ARG A 118 -4.31 -0.94 5.03
C ARG A 118 -4.16 0.42 5.70
N PHE A 119 -3.67 1.38 4.96
CA PHE A 119 -3.58 2.79 5.33
C PHE A 119 -4.68 3.58 4.62
N SER A 120 -4.67 4.92 4.73
CA SER A 120 -5.74 5.74 4.11
C SER A 120 -5.79 5.62 2.59
N GLU A 121 -4.63 5.54 1.93
CA GLU A 121 -4.50 5.53 0.46
C GLU A 121 -3.45 4.51 -0.02
N LEU A 122 -3.06 3.58 0.83
CA LEU A 122 -2.08 2.54 0.53
C LEU A 122 -2.53 1.23 1.13
N THR A 123 -2.63 0.21 0.31
CA THR A 123 -2.66 -1.20 0.75
C THR A 123 -1.30 -1.80 0.47
N LEU A 124 -0.68 -2.35 1.51
CA LEU A 124 0.61 -3.03 1.45
C LEU A 124 0.40 -4.49 1.76
N VAL A 125 0.85 -5.36 0.87
CA VAL A 125 0.82 -6.80 1.07
C VAL A 125 2.25 -7.32 1.09
N VAL A 126 2.61 -7.97 2.17
CA VAL A 126 3.92 -8.63 2.32
C VAL A 126 3.72 -10.12 2.11
N THR A 127 4.46 -10.68 1.18
CA THR A 127 4.43 -12.11 0.88
C THR A 127 5.75 -12.79 1.29
N SER A 128 5.91 -14.06 1.01
CA SER A 128 7.18 -14.76 1.18
C SER A 128 8.24 -14.41 0.15
N GLU A 129 7.87 -13.72 -0.95
CA GLU A 129 8.78 -13.48 -2.08
C GLU A 129 8.86 -12.02 -2.52
N ARG A 130 7.90 -11.17 -2.09
CA ARG A 130 7.81 -9.77 -2.52
C ARG A 130 6.96 -8.91 -1.60
N VAL A 131 7.04 -7.62 -1.84
CA VAL A 131 6.09 -6.63 -1.32
C VAL A 131 5.25 -6.11 -2.49
N VAL A 132 3.93 -6.10 -2.32
CA VAL A 132 3.00 -5.53 -3.29
C VAL A 132 2.35 -4.27 -2.70
N LYS A 133 2.35 -3.17 -3.45
CA LYS A 133 1.76 -1.88 -3.07
C LYS A 133 0.65 -1.52 -4.04
N HIS A 134 -0.54 -1.30 -3.52
CA HIS A 134 -1.63 -0.65 -4.25
C HIS A 134 -1.87 0.74 -3.66
N ILE A 135 -1.84 1.78 -4.49
CA ILE A 135 -2.06 3.17 -4.08
C ILE A 135 -3.39 3.63 -4.67
N GLY A 136 -4.34 3.96 -3.81
CA GLY A 136 -5.66 4.41 -4.22
C GLY A 136 -6.66 4.43 -3.07
N SER A 137 -7.90 4.85 -3.37
CA SER A 137 -9.01 4.83 -2.43
C SER A 137 -9.63 3.44 -2.29
N ALA A 138 -9.51 2.60 -3.32
CA ALA A 138 -9.85 1.18 -3.26
C ALA A 138 -8.84 0.42 -2.39
N VAL A 139 -9.28 -0.67 -1.79
CA VAL A 139 -8.39 -1.56 -1.03
C VAL A 139 -7.46 -2.33 -1.97
N TRP A 140 -7.98 -2.71 -3.14
CA TRP A 140 -7.23 -3.40 -4.19
C TRP A 140 -7.73 -2.98 -5.56
N GLY A 141 -6.85 -3.03 -6.57
CA GLY A 141 -7.16 -2.75 -7.97
C GLY A 141 -6.04 -3.22 -8.87
N THR A 142 -6.22 -3.08 -10.16
CA THR A 142 -5.26 -3.52 -11.19
C THR A 142 -4.00 -2.65 -11.29
N ASP A 143 -4.00 -1.48 -10.66
CA ASP A 143 -2.85 -0.57 -10.61
C ASP A 143 -2.07 -0.78 -9.30
N TYR A 144 -1.05 -1.61 -9.35
CA TYR A 144 -0.19 -1.94 -8.21
C TYR A 144 1.27 -2.00 -8.62
N GLU A 145 2.17 -1.88 -7.64
CA GLU A 145 3.62 -2.00 -7.81
C GLU A 145 4.11 -3.23 -7.02
N GLU A 146 5.01 -3.99 -7.64
CA GLU A 146 5.69 -5.12 -7.00
C GLU A 146 7.15 -4.79 -6.72
N ILE A 147 7.65 -5.28 -5.59
CA ILE A 147 9.06 -5.22 -5.20
C ILE A 147 9.46 -6.64 -4.84
N GLY A 148 10.06 -7.35 -5.79
CA GLY A 148 10.57 -8.70 -5.57
C GLY A 148 11.76 -8.68 -4.61
N PHE A 149 11.80 -9.62 -3.67
CA PHE A 149 12.90 -9.72 -2.72
C PHE A 149 14.22 -10.12 -3.38
N ASP A 150 14.15 -10.81 -4.51
CA ASP A 150 15.31 -11.13 -5.37
C ASP A 150 16.05 -9.89 -5.87
N SER A 151 15.37 -8.75 -5.98
CA SER A 151 15.95 -7.49 -6.42
C SER A 151 16.46 -6.61 -5.29
N VAL A 152 16.10 -6.92 -4.04
CA VAL A 152 16.42 -6.07 -2.87
C VAL A 152 17.86 -6.33 -2.41
N THR A 153 18.66 -5.28 -2.39
CA THR A 153 20.09 -5.31 -2.00
C THR A 153 20.36 -4.63 -0.65
N GLY A 154 19.40 -3.84 -0.15
CA GLY A 154 19.54 -3.15 1.12
C GLY A 154 18.22 -2.70 1.70
N ILE A 155 18.19 -2.49 3.00
CA ILE A 155 17.03 -2.00 3.74
C ILE A 155 17.47 -0.92 4.74
N ASP A 156 16.78 0.23 4.74
CA ASP A 156 17.04 1.35 5.63
C ASP A 156 15.73 1.99 6.12
N VAL A 157 15.81 2.87 7.10
CA VAL A 157 14.67 3.54 7.73
C VAL A 157 14.88 5.04 7.74
N GLU A 158 13.92 5.76 7.17
CA GLU A 158 13.82 7.21 7.29
C GLU A 158 12.71 7.56 8.30
N GLU A 159 13.10 8.04 9.48
CA GLU A 159 12.15 8.40 10.53
C GLU A 159 11.52 9.77 10.28
N GLY A 160 10.21 9.88 10.51
CA GLY A 160 9.46 11.12 10.45
C GLY A 160 8.57 11.33 11.67
N ASN A 161 8.04 12.54 11.82
CA ASN A 161 7.26 12.91 13.02
C ASN A 161 5.88 12.22 13.09
N VAL A 162 5.24 11.96 11.96
CA VAL A 162 3.88 11.38 11.87
C VAL A 162 3.89 10.02 11.18
N SER A 163 4.78 9.88 10.22
CA SER A 163 4.98 8.66 9.43
C SER A 163 6.45 8.48 9.15
N SER A 164 6.90 7.23 9.15
CA SER A 164 8.25 6.83 8.77
C SER A 164 8.23 6.09 7.44
N GLN A 165 9.38 5.95 6.82
CA GLN A 165 9.53 5.27 5.54
C GLN A 165 10.51 4.11 5.70
N LEU A 166 10.12 2.97 5.19
CA LEU A 166 11.02 1.87 4.94
C LEU A 166 11.58 2.05 3.54
N VAL A 167 12.89 2.06 3.44
CA VAL A 167 13.62 2.26 2.18
C VAL A 167 14.21 0.93 1.77
N LEU A 168 13.78 0.41 0.63
CA LEU A 168 14.32 -0.80 0.03
C LEU A 168 15.21 -0.39 -1.13
N GLU A 169 16.47 -0.67 -1.04
CA GLU A 169 17.41 -0.54 -2.15
C GLU A 169 17.26 -1.75 -3.04
N THR A 170 17.06 -1.54 -4.32
CA THR A 170 16.97 -2.61 -5.30
C THR A 170 18.00 -2.42 -6.40
N THR A 171 18.26 -3.46 -7.15
CA THR A 171 19.18 -3.44 -8.31
C THR A 171 18.79 -2.40 -9.37
N GLU A 172 17.51 -1.97 -9.41
CA GLU A 172 17.03 -1.00 -10.39
C GLU A 172 16.91 0.41 -9.80
N ARG A 173 16.25 0.54 -8.64
CA ARG A 173 15.94 1.84 -8.03
C ARG A 173 15.61 1.68 -6.54
N THR A 174 15.78 2.75 -5.79
CA THR A 174 15.32 2.80 -4.40
C THR A 174 13.79 2.87 -4.33
N GLN A 175 13.19 1.99 -3.56
CA GLN A 175 11.76 1.93 -3.28
C GLN A 175 11.47 2.44 -1.87
N ARG A 176 10.35 3.16 -1.69
CA ARG A 176 9.95 3.70 -0.40
C ARG A 176 8.53 3.27 -0.04
N ILE A 177 8.39 2.79 1.19
CA ILE A 177 7.13 2.36 1.76
C ILE A 177 6.86 3.26 2.96
N LYS A 178 5.88 4.14 2.84
CA LYS A 178 5.49 5.08 3.89
C LYS A 178 4.38 4.49 4.75
N ALA A 179 4.59 4.43 6.06
CA ALA A 179 3.59 3.96 7.00
C ALA A 179 3.45 4.92 8.21
N PRO A 180 2.25 5.02 8.81
CA PRO A 180 2.06 5.74 10.06
C PRO A 180 2.94 5.18 11.17
N ASN A 181 3.51 6.05 12.03
CA ASN A 181 4.43 5.62 13.09
C ASN A 181 3.86 4.56 14.03
N GLU A 182 2.54 4.57 14.23
CA GLU A 182 1.85 3.57 15.08
C GLU A 182 1.95 2.15 14.52
N GLN A 183 2.04 2.00 13.21
CA GLN A 183 2.09 0.70 12.52
C GLN A 183 3.45 0.44 11.88
N PHE A 184 4.32 1.45 11.79
CA PHE A 184 5.58 1.37 11.07
C PHE A 184 6.50 0.26 11.58
N ARG A 185 6.55 0.08 12.90
CA ARG A 185 7.36 -0.98 13.50
C ARG A 185 6.92 -2.37 13.04
N ASP A 186 5.60 -2.63 13.06
CA ASP A 186 5.05 -3.93 12.63
C ASP A 186 5.29 -4.17 11.12
N VAL A 187 5.13 -3.11 10.30
CA VAL A 187 5.45 -3.17 8.86
C VAL A 187 6.91 -3.51 8.63
N ARG A 188 7.81 -2.81 9.32
CA ARG A 188 9.25 -3.03 9.20
C ARG A 188 9.63 -4.45 9.59
N GLU A 189 9.22 -4.89 10.80
CA GLU A 189 9.52 -6.22 11.32
C GLU A 189 9.01 -7.31 10.34
N THR A 190 7.80 -7.15 9.80
CA THR A 190 7.23 -8.12 8.84
C THR A 190 7.99 -8.15 7.51
N VAL A 191 8.40 -7.00 6.98
CA VAL A 191 9.16 -6.95 5.71
C VAL A 191 10.56 -7.49 5.92
N GLU A 192 11.25 -7.11 7.00
CA GLU A 192 12.59 -7.61 7.35
C GLU A 192 12.57 -9.14 7.53
N GLU A 193 11.62 -9.68 8.29
CA GLU A 193 11.47 -11.12 8.49
C GLU A 193 11.24 -11.87 7.18
N ALA A 194 10.36 -11.35 6.32
CA ALA A 194 10.07 -11.97 5.03
C ALA A 194 11.27 -11.90 4.07
N LEU A 195 11.95 -10.75 4.01
CA LEU A 195 13.14 -10.54 3.20
C LEU A 195 14.30 -11.46 3.61
N TYR A 196 14.59 -11.51 4.92
CA TYR A 196 15.69 -12.36 5.42
C TYR A 196 15.37 -13.85 5.22
N ALA A 197 14.12 -14.26 5.46
CA ALA A 197 13.70 -15.63 5.19
C ALA A 197 13.79 -16.01 3.71
N TYR A 198 13.55 -15.06 2.80
CA TYR A 198 13.71 -15.28 1.35
C TYR A 198 15.17 -15.54 0.95
N HIS A 199 16.10 -14.82 1.56
CA HIS A 199 17.54 -14.95 1.29
C HIS A 199 18.26 -15.96 2.19
N ASP A 200 17.52 -16.72 3.01
CA ASP A 200 18.12 -17.65 4.00
C ASP A 200 19.09 -16.95 4.96
N ALA A 201 18.89 -15.66 5.26
CA ALA A 201 19.69 -14.87 6.18
C ALA A 201 19.08 -14.87 7.59
N ASP A 202 19.90 -15.10 8.62
CA ASP A 202 19.47 -15.09 10.03
C ASP A 202 19.42 -13.66 10.63
N SER A 203 20.00 -12.67 9.93
CA SER A 203 20.11 -11.30 10.43
C SER A 203 20.35 -10.27 9.32
N ALA A 204 20.11 -8.99 9.64
CA ALA A 204 20.46 -7.86 8.76
C ALA A 204 21.95 -7.86 8.36
N ALA A 205 22.84 -8.15 9.32
CA ALA A 205 24.27 -8.18 9.07
C ALA A 205 24.68 -9.28 8.08
N GLU A 206 24.03 -10.43 8.14
CA GLU A 206 24.27 -11.52 7.21
C GLU A 206 23.72 -11.18 5.81
N PHE A 207 22.51 -10.63 5.75
CA PHE A 207 21.93 -10.15 4.49
C PHE A 207 22.82 -9.10 3.81
N GLU A 208 23.36 -8.12 4.57
CA GLU A 208 24.28 -7.13 4.04
C GLU A 208 25.59 -7.76 3.52
N GLN A 209 26.14 -8.75 4.22
CA GLN A 209 27.37 -9.46 3.79
C GLN A 209 27.16 -10.21 2.48
N MET A 210 26.03 -10.91 2.30
CA MET A 210 25.70 -11.62 1.07
C MET A 210 25.67 -10.67 -0.14
N ASN A 211 25.06 -9.49 0.03
CA ASN A 211 24.97 -8.50 -1.05
C ASN A 211 26.32 -7.82 -1.36
N VAL A 212 27.23 -7.70 -0.40
CA VAL A 212 28.59 -7.16 -0.64
C VAL A 212 29.43 -8.16 -1.43
N GLU A 213 29.33 -9.45 -1.12
CA GLU A 213 30.08 -10.50 -1.82
C GLU A 213 29.63 -10.64 -3.29
N GLU A 214 28.35 -10.57 -3.58
CA GLU A 214 27.83 -10.59 -4.96
C GLU A 214 28.24 -9.35 -5.76
N GLY A 215 28.39 -8.19 -5.12
CA GLY A 215 28.84 -6.94 -5.74
C GLY A 215 30.34 -6.94 -6.11
N ASP A 216 31.15 -7.68 -5.39
CA ASP A 216 32.62 -7.71 -5.58
C ASP A 216 33.04 -8.73 -6.65
N GLU A 217 32.25 -9.78 -6.90
CA GLU A 217 32.52 -10.73 -7.98
C GLU A 217 32.29 -10.16 -9.39
N SER A 218 31.55 -9.07 -9.53
CA SER A 218 31.27 -8.44 -10.83
C SER A 218 32.27 -7.38 -11.26
N THR A 219 33.27 -7.05 -10.44
CA THR A 219 34.29 -6.00 -10.74
C THR A 219 35.73 -6.50 -10.74
N THR A 220 35.98 -7.77 -10.94
CA THR A 220 37.33 -8.22 -11.31
C THR A 220 37.57 -8.07 -12.81
N ASP A 221 37.41 -6.87 -13.34
CA ASP A 221 38.16 -6.45 -14.49
C ASP A 221 39.57 -6.13 -13.96
N ASP A 222 40.48 -7.05 -14.23
CA ASP A 222 41.91 -6.99 -13.96
C ASP A 222 42.51 -5.69 -14.53
N VAL A 223 42.47 -4.61 -13.74
CA VAL A 223 43.22 -3.40 -14.08
C VAL A 223 44.66 -3.65 -13.73
N SER A 224 45.34 -4.36 -14.65
CA SER A 224 46.81 -4.51 -14.63
C SER A 224 47.44 -3.14 -14.78
N PHE A 225 47.83 -2.51 -13.68
CA PHE A 225 48.77 -1.39 -13.65
C PHE A 225 50.20 -1.85 -13.88
N GLY A 226 50.41 -2.65 -14.93
CA GLY A 226 51.73 -3.09 -15.41
C GLY A 226 52.27 -2.17 -16.51
N GLY A 227 52.59 -0.95 -16.18
CA GLY A 227 53.33 -0.04 -17.06
C GLY A 227 54.17 0.91 -16.21
N GLY A 228 55.38 0.52 -15.91
CA GLY A 228 56.35 1.33 -15.16
C GLY A 228 56.52 2.72 -15.78
N VAL A 229 56.21 3.75 -15.02
CA VAL A 229 56.66 5.11 -15.31
C VAL A 229 58.09 5.22 -14.85
N ASP A 230 58.98 5.43 -15.81
CA ASP A 230 60.39 5.75 -15.54
C ASP A 230 60.47 7.00 -14.65
N PRO A 231 61.34 7.02 -13.63
CA PRO A 231 61.50 8.20 -12.80
C PRO A 231 62.08 9.34 -13.64
N ILE A 232 61.44 10.48 -13.62
CA ILE A 232 61.93 11.72 -14.26
C ILE A 232 63.21 12.14 -13.57
N ASP A 233 64.28 12.11 -14.34
CA ASP A 233 65.61 12.61 -13.96
C ASP A 233 65.55 14.15 -13.83
N THR A 234 65.60 14.66 -12.60
CA THR A 234 65.63 16.09 -12.26
C THR A 234 67.05 16.62 -12.08
N SER A 235 67.97 16.13 -12.83
CA SER A 235 69.38 16.70 -12.85
C SER A 235 69.52 17.62 -14.08
N GLY A 236 69.34 18.89 -13.87
CA GLY A 236 69.79 19.90 -14.80
C GLY A 236 68.79 20.99 -15.19
N VAL A 237 68.59 21.97 -14.33
CA VAL A 237 68.46 23.38 -14.76
C VAL A 237 69.09 24.26 -13.70
N GLY A 238 70.20 24.84 -14.09
CA GLY A 238 70.93 25.85 -13.39
C GLY A 238 70.21 27.18 -13.36
N GLU A 239 70.61 27.91 -12.41
CA GLU A 239 70.45 29.32 -12.13
C GLU A 239 70.47 30.20 -13.39
N ASP A 240 69.64 31.20 -13.42
CA ASP A 240 70.04 32.58 -13.62
C ASP A 240 68.79 33.48 -13.84
N ASP A 241 68.76 34.47 -13.00
CA ASP A 241 68.69 35.92 -13.09
C ASP A 241 67.33 36.63 -13.29
N ASP A 242 66.97 37.26 -12.23
CA ASP A 242 66.90 38.75 -12.02
C ASP A 242 65.94 39.57 -12.91
N ALA A 243 65.27 40.38 -12.25
CA ALA A 243 64.77 41.73 -12.55
C ALA A 243 63.26 41.94 -12.41
N ALA A 244 62.93 42.44 -11.29
CA ALA A 244 62.49 43.81 -11.08
C ALA A 244 61.15 44.28 -11.63
N ALA A 245 60.49 44.84 -10.70
CA ALA A 245 59.73 46.10 -10.66
C ALA A 245 58.22 46.03 -10.67
N GLN A 246 57.69 46.37 -9.47
CA GLN A 246 56.86 47.57 -9.24
C GLN A 246 55.55 47.64 -10.04
N GLY A 247 54.48 47.82 -9.44
CA GLY A 247 53.96 48.77 -8.56
C GLY A 247 52.42 48.65 -8.50
N ALA A 248 52.01 49.00 -7.34
CA ALA A 248 51.04 50.00 -7.00
C ALA A 248 49.56 49.60 -7.23
N ASP A 249 48.85 49.42 -6.18
CA ASP A 249 48.17 50.42 -5.37
C ASP A 249 46.71 50.64 -5.76
N GLY A 250 45.89 50.73 -4.77
CA GLY A 250 44.56 51.25 -4.83
C GLY A 250 43.52 50.30 -4.29
N ALA A 251 43.29 50.14 -2.97
CA ALA A 251 42.50 51.04 -2.11
C ALA A 251 41.18 51.38 -2.80
N ASP A 252 40.08 51.15 -2.26
CA ASP A 252 39.40 51.64 -1.07
C ASP A 252 37.95 51.21 -1.11
N ALA A 253 37.44 50.66 -0.08
CA ALA A 253 36.55 51.28 0.88
C ALA A 253 35.10 51.54 0.44
N SER A 254 34.32 51.21 1.38
CA SER A 254 33.08 51.83 1.87
C SER A 254 31.79 51.20 1.41
N ALA A 255 31.16 50.49 2.29
CA ALA A 255 30.34 50.93 3.43
C ALA A 255 29.06 51.67 3.02
N SER A 256 28.04 51.20 3.61
CA SER A 256 26.89 51.96 4.11
C SER A 256 25.59 51.31 3.67
N ALA A 257 24.95 50.60 4.55
CA ALA A 257 24.05 51.08 5.60
C ALA A 257 22.71 51.61 5.06
N GLY A 258 21.68 51.03 5.59
CA GLY A 258 20.56 51.84 6.01
C GLY A 258 19.22 51.54 5.38
N GLY A 259 18.30 51.25 6.24
CA GLY A 259 16.92 51.64 6.12
C GLY A 259 15.92 50.50 6.01
N ASP A 260 15.45 49.90 7.05
CA ASP A 260 14.42 50.23 8.03
C ASP A 260 13.28 51.11 7.48
N THR A 261 12.10 50.56 7.49
CA THR A 261 10.78 51.12 7.82
C THR A 261 9.74 50.08 7.37
N ALA A 262 9.13 49.34 8.23
CA ALA A 262 8.03 49.64 9.14
C ALA A 262 6.75 50.20 8.48
N ALA A 263 5.73 49.61 8.93
CA ALA A 263 4.34 50.04 8.97
C ALA A 263 3.45 49.56 7.82
N GLU A 264 2.55 48.72 8.18
CA GLU A 264 1.30 48.94 8.91
C GLU A 264 0.10 49.17 8.01
N ARG A 265 -0.91 48.48 8.36
CA ARG A 265 -2.36 48.79 8.20
C ARG A 265 -3.04 48.20 7.00
N ARG A 266 -3.94 47.48 7.26
CA ARG A 266 -5.33 47.52 7.74
C ARG A 266 -6.19 46.63 6.89
N ARG A 267 -6.81 45.70 7.54
CA ARG A 267 -8.24 45.68 7.92
C ARG A 267 -9.23 45.73 6.78
N ARG A 268 -10.14 44.80 6.90
CA ARG A 268 -11.55 44.77 6.44
C ARG A 268 -11.74 43.98 5.13
N GLY A 269 -12.67 43.11 5.03
CA GLY A 269 -13.92 42.91 5.72
C GLY A 269 -14.62 41.67 5.22
N ARG A 270 -15.26 41.02 6.11
CA ARG A 270 -16.37 40.14 5.81
C ARG A 270 -17.52 40.92 5.14
N PRO A 271 -18.33 40.28 4.32
CA PRO A 271 -19.75 40.35 4.62
C PRO A 271 -20.41 39.00 4.77
N ARG A 272 -21.12 38.89 5.88
CA ARG A 272 -22.27 37.99 6.03
C ARG A 272 -23.34 38.46 5.05
N ARG A 273 -23.96 37.52 4.33
CA ARG A 273 -25.32 37.69 3.84
C ARG A 273 -26.20 36.55 4.32
N ARG A 274 -27.11 36.94 5.18
CA ARG A 274 -28.37 36.28 5.49
C ARG A 274 -29.32 36.48 4.30
N GLY A 275 -30.15 35.52 4.06
CA GLY A 275 -31.35 35.60 3.22
C GLY A 275 -31.93 34.20 3.16
N SER A 276 -32.74 33.80 4.11
CA SER A 276 -34.22 33.87 4.15
C SER A 276 -34.87 33.28 2.90
N GLY A 277 -35.38 32.09 3.06
CA GLY A 277 -36.84 31.85 3.09
C GLY A 277 -37.38 31.49 1.72
N ARG A 278 -37.81 30.27 1.58
CA ARG A 278 -39.18 30.00 1.07
C ARG A 278 -39.53 28.53 1.30
N ARG A 279 -40.51 28.41 2.15
CA ARG A 279 -41.34 27.23 2.30
C ARG A 279 -42.17 27.07 1.00
N GLY A 280 -42.04 25.93 0.37
CA GLY A 280 -42.93 25.50 -0.69
C GLY A 280 -43.67 24.25 -0.24
N ARG A 281 -44.83 24.50 0.37
CA ARG A 281 -45.83 23.50 0.71
C ARG A 281 -46.59 23.15 -0.58
N TRP A 282 -46.52 21.93 -1.04
CA TRP A 282 -47.50 21.42 -2.01
C TRP A 282 -48.35 20.35 -1.37
N ARG A 283 -49.61 20.67 -1.41
CA ARG A 283 -50.78 19.94 -0.89
C ARG A 283 -51.05 18.69 -1.70
N GLU A 284 -51.52 17.71 -0.92
CA GLU A 284 -52.40 16.64 -1.35
C GLU A 284 -53.52 17.10 -2.29
N ARG A 285 -53.85 16.27 -3.26
CA ARG A 285 -55.20 15.92 -3.76
C ARG A 285 -54.99 14.62 -4.55
N GLY A 286 -55.64 13.55 -4.35
CA GLY A 286 -57.00 13.33 -3.95
C GLY A 286 -57.70 12.47 -5.00
N HIS A 287 -58.17 11.34 -4.55
CA HIS A 287 -59.32 10.59 -5.06
C HIS A 287 -59.32 10.02 -6.49
N GLY A 288 -59.50 8.72 -6.57
CA GLY A 288 -60.02 8.00 -7.71
C GLY A 288 -60.32 6.54 -7.40
N ARG A 289 -61.41 6.28 -6.73
CA ARG A 289 -62.05 4.97 -6.69
C ARG A 289 -62.45 4.54 -8.11
N SER A 290 -62.25 3.28 -8.47
CA SER A 290 -63.38 2.54 -9.09
C SER A 290 -63.12 1.05 -9.13
N SER A 291 -63.95 0.37 -8.49
CA SER A 291 -64.36 -1.02 -8.54
C SER A 291 -64.64 -1.51 -9.97
N ARG A 292 -64.30 -2.74 -10.31
CA ARG A 292 -65.30 -3.67 -10.81
C ARG A 292 -64.78 -5.10 -10.98
N ALA A 293 -65.51 -5.95 -10.39
CA ALA A 293 -65.55 -7.38 -10.49
C ALA A 293 -65.70 -7.88 -11.94
N GLY A 294 -65.19 -9.07 -12.21
CA GLY A 294 -65.48 -9.89 -13.40
C GLY A 294 -65.12 -11.34 -13.15
N ARG A 295 -66.09 -12.10 -12.76
CA ARG A 295 -66.19 -13.57 -12.77
C ARG A 295 -66.09 -14.11 -14.20
N GLY A 296 -65.67 -15.37 -14.31
CA GLY A 296 -65.87 -16.27 -15.46
C GLY A 296 -64.80 -17.31 -15.52
N ASP A 297 -64.94 -18.38 -14.86
CA ASP A 297 -65.45 -19.72 -15.25
C ASP A 297 -64.96 -20.19 -16.64
N ARG A 298 -64.00 -21.13 -16.66
CA ARG A 298 -64.12 -22.49 -17.19
C ARG A 298 -62.84 -23.25 -16.92
#